data_11e93dc10dc5db5e2fdd85321af97a42
#
_entry.id   11e93dc10dc5db5e2fdd85321af97a42
#
_cell.length_a   1.000
_cell.length_b   1.000
_cell.length_c   1.000
_cell.angle_alpha   90.00
_cell.angle_beta   90.00
_cell.angle_gamma   90.00
#
_symmetry.space_group_name_H-M   'P 1'
#
loop_
_entity.id
_entity.type
_entity.pdbx_description
1 polymer ?
#
loop_
_entity_poly.entity_id
_entity_poly.type
_entity_poly.pdbx_seq_one_letter_code
_entity_poly.pdbx_strand_id
1 'polypeptide(L)'
;MVSDWIEIQKDLKHIAREKQKARALRHSQWWHNKITQGLCAYCQGTFTPDELSMDHIVPLSRGGRSTKGNVVPCCAACNATKKYWTPAELLLQQLREQESK
;
A
#
# COMPACT_ATOMS: atom_id res chain seq x y z
N MET A 1 14.98 -22.50 -15.12
CA MET A 1 13.96 -23.02 -14.20
C MET A 1 14.43 -23.07 -12.77
N VAL A 2 15.68 -23.44 -12.52
CA VAL A 2 16.24 -23.35 -11.16
C VAL A 2 16.29 -21.89 -10.69
N SER A 3 16.51 -20.93 -11.62
CA SER A 3 16.56 -19.50 -11.32
C SER A 3 15.20 -18.95 -10.87
N ASP A 4 14.08 -19.45 -11.41
CA ASP A 4 12.75 -18.99 -11.06
C ASP A 4 12.39 -19.33 -9.61
N TRP A 5 12.79 -20.53 -9.16
CA TRP A 5 12.59 -20.95 -7.79
C TRP A 5 13.36 -20.08 -6.79
N ILE A 6 14.60 -19.75 -7.13
CA ILE A 6 15.45 -18.89 -6.29
C ILE A 6 14.87 -17.49 -6.21
N GLU A 7 14.36 -16.95 -7.31
CA GLU A 7 13.73 -15.63 -7.33
C GLU A 7 12.44 -15.61 -6.50
N ILE A 8 11.62 -16.65 -6.59
CA ILE A 8 10.41 -16.77 -5.78
C ILE A 8 10.76 -16.76 -4.29
N GLN A 9 11.79 -17.49 -3.87
CA GLN A 9 12.23 -17.50 -2.49
C GLN A 9 12.73 -16.13 -2.01
N LYS A 10 13.45 -15.42 -2.86
CA LYS A 10 13.91 -14.06 -2.56
C LYS A 10 12.72 -13.12 -2.36
N ASP A 11 11.71 -13.23 -3.21
CA ASP A 11 10.51 -12.40 -3.11
C ASP A 11 9.74 -12.70 -1.83
N LEU A 12 9.61 -13.96 -1.44
CA LEU A 12 8.93 -14.34 -0.20
C LEU A 12 9.69 -13.82 1.03
N LYS A 13 11.02 -13.89 1.01
CA LYS A 13 11.85 -13.35 2.11
C LYS A 13 11.74 -11.84 2.18
N HIS A 14 11.73 -11.17 1.04
CA HIS A 14 11.55 -9.72 0.96
C HIS A 14 10.21 -9.32 1.58
N ILE A 15 9.13 -9.97 1.15
CA ILE A 15 7.78 -9.69 1.66
C ILE A 15 7.73 -9.89 3.17
N ALA A 16 8.29 -10.99 3.68
CA ALA A 16 8.28 -11.28 5.12
C ALA A 16 9.02 -10.19 5.92
N ARG A 17 10.19 -9.76 5.44
CA ARG A 17 10.96 -8.70 6.09
C ARG A 17 10.21 -7.38 6.09
N GLU A 18 9.62 -7.03 4.95
CA GLU A 18 8.91 -5.76 4.81
C GLU A 18 7.63 -5.73 5.63
N LYS A 19 6.97 -6.88 5.80
CA LYS A 19 5.80 -6.98 6.69
C LYS A 19 6.19 -6.71 8.16
N GLN A 20 7.35 -7.19 8.59
CA GLN A 20 7.84 -6.91 9.94
C GLN A 20 8.15 -5.44 10.12
N LYS A 21 8.78 -4.82 9.12
CA LYS A 21 9.06 -3.38 9.14
C LYS A 21 7.76 -2.57 9.16
N ALA A 22 6.76 -2.99 8.38
CA ALA A 22 5.46 -2.34 8.36
C ALA A 22 4.80 -2.40 9.74
N ARG A 23 4.90 -3.55 10.42
CA ARG A 23 4.37 -3.72 11.77
C ARG A 23 5.01 -2.74 12.74
N ALA A 24 6.35 -2.65 12.70
CA ALA A 24 7.07 -1.70 13.55
C ALA A 24 6.67 -0.26 13.22
N LEU A 25 6.53 0.05 11.95
CA LEU A 25 6.17 1.38 11.49
C LEU A 25 4.75 1.77 11.94
N ARG A 26 3.80 0.81 11.95
CA ARG A 26 2.44 1.05 12.44
C ARG A 26 2.41 1.41 13.93
N HIS A 27 3.37 0.96 14.71
CA HIS A 27 3.49 1.28 16.13
C HIS A 27 4.29 2.56 16.38
N SER A 28 4.82 3.18 15.33
CA SER A 28 5.64 4.38 15.47
C SER A 28 4.77 5.62 15.70
N GLN A 29 5.34 6.62 16.38
CA GLN A 29 4.68 7.91 16.58
C GLN A 29 4.40 8.61 15.25
N TRP A 30 5.30 8.43 14.29
CA TRP A 30 5.12 9.01 12.95
C TRP A 30 3.82 8.52 12.29
N TRP A 31 3.58 7.20 12.34
CA TRP A 31 2.35 6.64 11.75
C TRP A 31 1.12 7.07 12.53
N HIS A 32 1.21 7.06 13.85
CA HIS A 32 0.11 7.51 14.71
C HIS A 32 -0.30 8.94 14.36
N ASN A 33 0.69 9.83 14.17
CA ASN A 33 0.42 11.21 13.77
C ASN A 33 -0.24 11.29 12.39
N LYS A 34 0.16 10.41 11.48
CA LYS A 34 -0.41 10.36 10.12
C LYS A 34 -1.90 10.03 10.16
N ILE A 35 -2.28 8.96 10.84
CA ILE A 35 -3.69 8.53 10.88
C ILE A 35 -4.56 9.46 11.73
N THR A 36 -3.97 10.17 12.67
CA THR A 36 -4.69 11.15 13.49
C THR A 36 -5.14 12.34 12.66
N GLN A 37 -4.48 12.65 11.55
CA GLN A 37 -4.93 13.68 10.61
C GLN A 37 -6.26 13.32 9.95
N GLY A 38 -6.60 12.03 9.92
CA GLY A 38 -7.90 11.56 9.47
C GLY A 38 -8.13 11.63 7.97
N LEU A 39 -7.09 11.70 7.15
CA LEU A 39 -7.23 11.83 5.71
C LEU A 39 -6.76 10.58 4.98
N CYS A 40 -7.60 10.05 4.09
CA CYS A 40 -7.21 9.02 3.15
C CYS A 40 -6.32 9.66 2.07
N ALA A 41 -5.16 9.05 1.79
CA ALA A 41 -4.21 9.58 0.81
C ALA A 41 -4.76 9.55 -0.62
N TYR A 42 -5.71 8.69 -0.90
CA TYR A 42 -6.22 8.50 -2.26
C TYR A 42 -7.48 9.31 -2.55
N CYS A 43 -8.52 9.18 -1.72
CA CYS A 43 -9.79 9.87 -1.95
C CYS A 43 -9.90 11.20 -1.20
N GLN A 44 -8.96 11.51 -0.32
CA GLN A 44 -8.95 12.74 0.50
C GLN A 44 -10.14 12.86 1.45
N GLY A 45 -10.89 11.77 1.64
CA GLY A 45 -12.00 11.73 2.57
C GLY A 45 -11.52 11.78 4.02
N THR A 46 -12.41 12.20 4.91
CA THR A 46 -12.14 12.32 6.35
C THR A 46 -12.64 11.08 7.09
N PHE A 47 -11.76 10.48 7.90
CA PHE A 47 -12.05 9.25 8.63
C PHE A 47 -11.47 9.31 10.04
N THR A 48 -11.97 8.44 10.92
CA THR A 48 -11.34 8.24 12.23
C THR A 48 -10.06 7.41 12.06
N PRO A 49 -9.09 7.51 12.99
CA PRO A 49 -7.83 6.76 12.85
C PRO A 49 -8.02 5.24 12.69
N ASP A 50 -9.01 4.65 13.35
CA ASP A 50 -9.29 3.22 13.28
C ASP A 50 -9.92 2.80 11.94
N GLU A 51 -10.41 3.75 11.16
CA GLU A 51 -10.94 3.49 9.81
C GLU A 51 -9.85 3.55 8.73
N LEU A 52 -8.65 3.97 9.10
CA LEU A 52 -7.53 4.10 8.18
C LEU A 52 -6.53 2.98 8.41
N SER A 53 -6.12 2.32 7.33
CA SER A 53 -5.10 1.30 7.36
C SER A 53 -3.85 1.76 6.62
N MET A 54 -2.74 1.08 6.86
CA MET A 54 -1.49 1.36 6.17
C MET A 54 -1.51 0.68 4.81
N ASP A 55 -1.32 1.48 3.77
CA ASP A 55 -1.23 0.99 2.41
C ASP A 55 0.15 1.26 1.85
N HIS A 56 0.70 0.31 1.10
CA HIS A 56 1.97 0.47 0.39
C HIS A 56 1.67 0.97 -1.01
N ILE A 57 2.23 2.13 -1.37
CA ILE A 57 2.04 2.73 -2.70
C ILE A 57 2.54 1.75 -3.76
N VAL A 58 3.76 1.21 -3.57
CA VAL A 58 4.24 0.07 -4.35
C VAL A 58 4.02 -1.17 -3.49
N PRO A 59 3.19 -2.13 -3.93
CA PRO A 59 2.91 -3.33 -3.14
C PRO A 59 4.17 -4.13 -2.82
N LEU A 60 4.17 -4.80 -1.67
CA LEU A 60 5.29 -5.64 -1.26
C LEU A 60 5.55 -6.76 -2.27
N SER A 61 4.48 -7.31 -2.85
CA SER A 61 4.58 -8.35 -3.88
C SER A 61 5.27 -7.87 -5.15
N ARG A 62 5.41 -6.57 -5.33
CA ARG A 62 6.07 -5.96 -6.49
C ARG A 62 7.37 -5.25 -6.10
N GLY A 63 7.97 -5.67 -5.01
CA GLY A 63 9.24 -5.12 -4.55
C GLY A 63 9.14 -3.86 -3.71
N GLY A 64 7.92 -3.47 -3.30
CA GLY A 64 7.73 -2.32 -2.43
C GLY A 64 8.37 -2.51 -1.07
N ARG A 65 8.70 -1.39 -0.41
CA ARG A 65 9.33 -1.40 0.90
C ARG A 65 8.45 -0.69 1.93
N SER A 66 8.59 -1.09 3.19
CA SER A 66 7.88 -0.46 4.30
C SER A 66 8.71 0.72 4.82
N THR A 67 8.64 1.82 4.09
CA THR A 67 9.34 3.06 4.41
C THR A 67 8.33 4.19 4.50
N LYS A 68 8.71 5.28 5.18
CA LYS A 68 7.84 6.46 5.30
C LYS A 68 7.42 7.03 3.95
N GLY A 69 8.23 6.85 2.91
CA GLY A 69 7.90 7.34 1.57
C GLY A 69 7.01 6.41 0.77
N ASN A 70 6.76 5.20 1.24
CA ASN A 70 5.97 4.20 0.51
C ASN A 70 4.71 3.75 1.24
N VAL A 71 4.43 4.26 2.42
CA VAL A 71 3.22 3.91 3.18
C VAL A 71 2.36 5.15 3.41
N VAL A 72 1.06 4.98 3.25
CA VAL A 72 0.10 6.06 3.40
C VAL A 72 -1.17 5.54 4.07
N PRO A 73 -1.93 6.44 4.76
CA PRO A 73 -3.24 6.06 5.28
C PRO A 73 -4.24 5.84 4.15
N CYS A 74 -5.03 4.79 4.25
CA CYS A 74 -5.98 4.41 3.22
C CYS A 74 -7.28 3.94 3.86
N CYS A 75 -8.42 4.46 3.37
CA CYS A 75 -9.73 4.01 3.84
C CYS A 75 -10.08 2.65 3.25
N ALA A 76 -11.04 1.96 3.86
CA ALA A 76 -11.41 0.61 3.42
C ALA A 76 -11.89 0.57 1.97
N ALA A 77 -12.65 1.58 1.53
CA ALA A 77 -13.16 1.63 0.15
C ALA A 77 -12.02 1.75 -0.86
N CYS A 78 -11.06 2.66 -0.63
CA CYS A 78 -9.91 2.83 -1.52
C CYS A 78 -9.00 1.61 -1.49
N ASN A 79 -8.84 0.99 -0.32
CA ASN A 79 -8.02 -0.21 -0.19
C ASN A 79 -8.62 -1.36 -1.00
N ALA A 80 -9.92 -1.53 -0.95
CA ALA A 80 -10.61 -2.58 -1.74
C ALA A 80 -10.49 -2.33 -3.25
N THR A 81 -10.59 -1.08 -3.68
CA THR A 81 -10.47 -0.70 -5.09
C THR A 81 -9.03 -0.86 -5.59
N LYS A 82 -8.08 -0.40 -4.78
CA LYS A 82 -6.67 -0.39 -5.16
C LYS A 82 -6.02 -1.76 -5.14
N LYS A 83 -6.34 -2.53 -4.16
CA LYS A 83 -5.87 -3.90 -3.87
C LYS A 83 -4.86 -4.46 -4.89
N TYR A 84 -3.58 -4.55 -4.55
CA TYR A 84 -2.49 -5.07 -5.40
C TYR A 84 -2.12 -4.21 -6.62
N TRP A 85 -2.84 -3.15 -6.92
CA TRP A 85 -2.53 -2.31 -8.08
C TRP A 85 -1.44 -1.29 -7.74
N THR A 86 -0.54 -1.06 -8.70
CA THR A 86 0.43 0.04 -8.61
C THR A 86 -0.27 1.35 -9.01
N PRO A 87 0.33 2.52 -8.69
CA PRO A 87 -0.22 3.79 -9.16
C PRO A 87 -0.42 3.85 -10.68
N ALA A 88 0.50 3.23 -11.45
CA ALA A 88 0.36 3.16 -12.90
C ALA A 88 -0.87 2.36 -13.32
N GLU A 89 -1.13 1.24 -12.66
CA GLU A 89 -2.31 0.40 -12.93
C GLU A 89 -3.59 1.13 -12.58
N LEU A 90 -3.60 1.89 -11.48
CA LEU A 90 -4.76 2.71 -11.11
C LEU A 90 -5.03 3.77 -12.15
N LEU A 91 -3.99 4.42 -12.65
CA LEU A 91 -4.13 5.44 -13.70
C LEU A 91 -4.73 4.84 -14.96
N LEU A 92 -4.24 3.67 -15.38
CA LEU A 92 -4.77 2.96 -16.53
C LEU A 92 -6.25 2.59 -16.34
N GLN A 93 -6.61 2.17 -15.13
CA GLN A 93 -8.00 1.84 -14.79
C GLN A 93 -8.90 3.08 -14.92
N GLN A 94 -8.45 4.22 -14.41
CA GLN A 94 -9.18 5.47 -14.50
C GLN A 94 -9.38 5.89 -15.95
N LEU A 95 -8.36 5.74 -16.78
CA LEU A 95 -8.45 6.06 -18.21
C LEU A 95 -9.46 5.17 -18.93
N ARG A 96 -9.48 3.88 -18.59
CA ARG A 96 -10.47 2.94 -19.15
C ARG A 96 -11.89 3.33 -18.78
N GLU A 97 -12.11 3.74 -17.54
CA GLU A 97 -13.44 4.17 -17.09
C GLU A 97 -13.90 5.42 -17.83
N GLN A 98 -12.97 6.34 -18.13
CA GLN A 98 -13.28 7.54 -18.92
C GLN A 98 -13.62 7.20 -20.37
N GLU A 99 -12.94 6.21 -20.93
CA GLU A 99 -13.19 5.78 -22.32
C GLU A 99 -14.53 5.07 -22.48
N SER A 100 -15.01 4.41 -21.43
CA SER A 100 -16.27 3.67 -21.48
C SER A 100 -17.50 4.55 -21.36
N LYS A 101 -17.32 5.85 -21.23
CA LYS A 101 -18.38 6.84 -21.25
C LYS A 101 -18.51 7.46 -22.62
#